data_2fa20d72ab26884e14dcc3eef3077c3a
#
_entry.id   2fa20d72ab26884e14dcc3eef3077c3a
#
_cell.length_a   1.000
_cell.length_b   1.000
_cell.length_c   1.000
_cell.angle_alpha   90.00
_cell.angle_beta   90.00
_cell.angle_gamma   90.00
#
_symmetry.space_group_name_H-M   'P 1'
#
loop_
_entity.id
_entity.type
_entity.pdbx_description
1 polymer ?
#
loop_
_entity_poly.entity_id
_entity_poly.type
_entity_poly.pdbx_seq_one_letter_code
_entity_poly.pdbx_strand_id
1 'polypeptide(L)'
;MKSPIDILHETNILDERMRKRISGYYRHRGEKALEIVDDDRVKRYRDFFVVVGETGEYVVEGNYCSCEDFLHRGTVCAHVLAVCIARAIGRYELIDLWYYQ
;
A
#
# COMPACT_ATOMS: atom_id res chain seq x y z
N MET A 1 9.41 -4.82 19.06
CA MET A 1 8.04 -5.25 18.74
C MET A 1 7.78 -5.03 17.25
N LYS A 2 7.22 -6.04 16.58
CA LYS A 2 6.95 -5.95 15.14
C LYS A 2 5.67 -5.19 14.87
N SER A 3 5.66 -4.39 13.80
CA SER A 3 4.44 -3.73 13.35
C SER A 3 3.51 -4.75 12.69
N PRO A 4 2.20 -4.42 12.55
CA PRO A 4 1.29 -5.31 11.83
C PRO A 4 1.76 -5.64 10.42
N ILE A 5 2.38 -4.69 9.72
CA ILE A 5 2.90 -4.92 8.37
C ILE A 5 4.03 -5.95 8.39
N ASP A 6 4.92 -5.89 9.38
CA ASP A 6 6.01 -6.88 9.51
C ASP A 6 5.45 -8.28 9.72
N ILE A 7 4.43 -8.40 10.58
CA ILE A 7 3.76 -9.68 10.82
C ILE A 7 3.10 -10.19 9.55
N LEU A 8 2.45 -9.29 8.81
CA LEU A 8 1.79 -9.64 7.56
C LEU A 8 2.78 -10.17 6.53
N HIS A 9 3.98 -9.59 6.44
CA HIS A 9 5.01 -10.07 5.53
C HIS A 9 5.51 -11.47 5.91
N GLU A 10 5.46 -11.82 7.17
CA GLU A 10 5.84 -13.15 7.63
C GLU A 10 4.76 -14.20 7.34
N THR A 11 3.49 -13.85 7.54
CA THR A 11 2.38 -14.81 7.40
C THR A 11 1.76 -14.81 6.01
N ASN A 12 1.80 -13.69 5.30
CA ASN A 12 1.19 -13.48 3.99
C ASN A 12 -0.33 -13.72 4.00
N ILE A 13 -0.96 -13.60 5.16
CA ILE A 13 -2.39 -13.82 5.34
C ILE A 13 -3.04 -12.55 5.86
N LEU A 14 -4.00 -12.04 5.11
CA LEU A 14 -4.77 -10.86 5.50
C LEU A 14 -6.18 -11.31 5.90
N ASP A 15 -6.30 -11.81 7.12
CA ASP A 15 -7.58 -12.23 7.68
C ASP A 15 -8.23 -11.07 8.47
N GLU A 16 -9.39 -11.33 9.02
CA GLU A 16 -10.14 -10.35 9.81
C GLU A 16 -9.34 -9.81 10.99
N ARG A 17 -8.61 -10.68 11.66
CA ARG A 17 -7.79 -10.29 12.81
C ARG A 17 -6.66 -9.34 12.39
N MET A 18 -6.00 -9.65 11.28
CA MET A 18 -4.92 -8.82 10.77
C MET A 18 -5.44 -7.46 10.30
N ARG A 19 -6.62 -7.44 9.67
CA ARG A 19 -7.27 -6.18 9.27
C ARG A 19 -7.51 -5.28 10.46
N LYS A 20 -8.01 -5.84 11.54
CA LYS A 20 -8.25 -5.09 12.78
C LYS A 20 -6.97 -4.56 13.39
N ARG A 21 -5.90 -5.33 13.33
CA ARG A 21 -4.58 -4.90 13.82
C ARG A 21 -4.06 -3.72 13.02
N ILE A 22 -4.17 -3.77 11.70
CA ILE A 22 -3.72 -2.70 10.81
C ILE A 22 -4.54 -1.43 11.08
N SER A 23 -5.87 -1.53 11.14
CA SER A 23 -6.73 -0.41 11.46
C SER A 23 -6.41 0.20 12.81
N GLY A 24 -6.19 -0.64 13.82
CA GLY A 24 -5.91 -0.18 15.18
C GLY A 24 -4.55 0.48 15.31
N TYR A 25 -3.55 -0.03 14.61
CA TYR A 25 -2.19 0.48 14.70
C TYR A 25 -1.99 1.75 13.87
N TYR A 26 -2.43 1.73 12.61
CA TYR A 26 -2.22 2.84 11.67
C TYR A 26 -3.39 3.81 11.60
N ARG A 27 -4.51 3.46 12.24
CA ARG A 27 -5.70 4.29 12.30
C ARG A 27 -6.28 4.56 10.91
N HIS A 28 -6.60 5.81 10.63
CA HIS A 28 -7.19 6.22 9.36
C HIS A 28 -6.37 5.81 8.14
N ARG A 29 -5.06 5.89 8.24
CA ARG A 29 -4.18 5.48 7.14
C ARG A 29 -4.26 3.99 6.88
N GLY A 30 -4.36 3.20 7.94
CA GLY A 30 -4.53 1.75 7.80
C GLY A 30 -5.85 1.39 7.15
N GLU A 31 -6.93 2.02 7.57
CA GLU A 31 -8.25 1.80 6.99
C GLU A 31 -8.27 2.15 5.51
N LYS A 32 -7.67 3.29 5.15
CA LYS A 32 -7.59 3.72 3.77
C LYS A 32 -6.76 2.77 2.92
N ALA A 33 -5.65 2.29 3.47
CA ALA A 33 -4.79 1.33 2.78
C ALA A 33 -5.53 0.02 2.48
N LEU A 34 -6.29 -0.49 3.45
CA LEU A 34 -7.09 -1.69 3.25
C LEU A 34 -8.15 -1.49 2.17
N GLU A 35 -8.79 -0.33 2.16
CA GLU A 35 -9.76 0.01 1.14
C GLU A 35 -9.14 0.03 -0.26
N ILE A 36 -7.96 0.61 -0.39
CA ILE A 36 -7.22 0.66 -1.66
C ILE A 36 -6.92 -0.75 -2.17
N VAL A 37 -6.47 -1.62 -1.28
CA VAL A 37 -6.16 -3.01 -1.64
C VAL A 37 -7.43 -3.78 -2.02
N ASP A 38 -8.50 -3.59 -1.25
CA ASP A 38 -9.78 -4.27 -1.52
C ASP A 38 -10.37 -3.84 -2.86
N ASP A 39 -10.13 -2.59 -3.27
CA ASP A 39 -10.61 -2.06 -4.54
C ASP A 39 -9.69 -2.39 -5.72
N ASP A 40 -8.63 -3.18 -5.48
CA ASP A 40 -7.66 -3.58 -6.49
C ASP A 40 -7.01 -2.38 -7.19
N ARG A 41 -6.68 -1.36 -6.42
CA ARG A 41 -6.10 -0.12 -6.95
C ARG A 41 -4.57 -0.07 -6.89
N VAL A 42 -3.91 -1.19 -6.58
CA VAL A 42 -2.45 -1.27 -6.55
C VAL A 42 -1.96 -1.95 -7.82
N LYS A 43 -1.07 -1.27 -8.55
CA LYS A 43 -0.48 -1.79 -9.78
C LYS A 43 1.03 -1.86 -9.64
N ARG A 44 1.64 -2.90 -10.19
CA ARG A 44 3.09 -3.03 -10.20
C ARG A 44 3.62 -2.86 -11.61
N TYR A 45 4.45 -1.85 -11.79
CA TYR A 45 5.25 -1.68 -13.01
C TYR A 45 6.62 -2.32 -12.77
N ARG A 46 7.51 -2.25 -13.74
CA ARG A 46 8.81 -2.94 -13.65
C ARG A 46 9.65 -2.51 -12.45
N ASP A 47 9.70 -1.21 -12.19
CA ASP A 47 10.60 -0.65 -11.19
C ASP A 47 9.89 -0.04 -9.97
N PHE A 48 8.57 0.05 -10.02
CA PHE A 48 7.83 0.75 -8.96
C PHE A 48 6.38 0.30 -8.93
N PHE A 49 5.66 0.79 -7.91
CA PHE A 49 4.22 0.56 -7.80
C PHE A 49 3.47 1.86 -8.04
N VAL A 50 2.24 1.74 -8.50
CA VAL A 50 1.33 2.87 -8.67
C VAL A 50 0.04 2.55 -7.93
N VAL A 51 -0.43 3.52 -7.14
CA VAL A 51 -1.71 3.43 -6.47
C VAL A 51 -2.67 4.38 -7.16
N VAL A 52 -3.79 3.85 -7.63
CA VAL A 52 -4.83 4.67 -8.27
C VAL A 52 -5.71 5.27 -7.19
N GLY A 53 -5.60 6.57 -7.01
CA GLY A 53 -6.42 7.30 -6.04
C GLY A 53 -7.66 7.90 -6.70
N GLU A 54 -8.45 8.61 -5.89
CA GLU A 54 -9.67 9.25 -6.38
C GLU A 54 -9.37 10.42 -7.33
N THR A 55 -8.28 11.13 -7.08
CA THR A 55 -7.93 12.32 -7.83
C THR A 55 -6.75 12.12 -8.79
N GLY A 56 -6.20 10.93 -8.85
CA GLY A 56 -5.07 10.65 -9.73
C GLY A 56 -4.29 9.44 -9.31
N GLU A 57 -3.15 9.24 -9.94
CA GLU A 57 -2.28 8.13 -9.63
C GLU A 57 -1.06 8.61 -8.84
N TYR A 58 -0.61 7.78 -7.89
CA TYR A 58 0.53 8.10 -7.04
C TYR A 58 1.60 7.03 -7.20
N VAL A 59 2.83 7.48 -7.42
CA VAL A 59 3.98 6.57 -7.55
C VAL A 59 4.50 6.21 -6.18
N VAL A 60 4.68 4.92 -5.95
CA VAL A 60 5.28 4.41 -4.71
C VAL A 60 6.54 3.63 -5.06
N GLU A 61 7.66 4.05 -4.52
CA GLU A 61 8.95 3.44 -4.78
C GLU A 61 9.65 3.22 -3.44
N GLY A 62 9.78 1.98 -3.02
CA GLY A 62 10.26 1.67 -1.68
C GLY A 62 9.35 2.27 -0.62
N ASN A 63 9.89 3.14 0.21
CA ASN A 63 9.12 3.84 1.24
C ASN A 63 8.69 5.24 0.83
N TYR A 64 8.93 5.61 -0.42
CA TYR A 64 8.61 6.94 -0.94
C TYR A 64 7.26 6.92 -1.66
N CYS A 65 6.48 7.98 -1.50
CA CYS A 65 5.23 8.17 -2.22
C CYS A 65 5.17 9.61 -2.72
N SER A 66 4.63 9.80 -3.92
CA SER A 66 4.51 11.13 -4.52
C SER A 66 3.31 11.94 -4.01
N CYS A 67 2.53 11.42 -3.07
CA CYS A 67 1.37 12.14 -2.56
C CYS A 67 1.77 13.28 -1.62
N GLU A 68 0.88 14.25 -1.47
CA GLU A 68 1.13 15.41 -0.61
C GLU A 68 1.34 15.03 0.85
N ASP A 69 0.57 14.07 1.35
CA ASP A 69 0.68 13.64 2.74
C ASP A 69 2.10 13.16 3.07
N PHE A 70 2.70 12.37 2.18
CA PHE A 70 4.07 11.92 2.36
C PHE A 70 5.06 13.07 2.26
N LEU A 71 4.90 13.94 1.25
CA LEU A 71 5.82 15.05 1.01
C LEU A 71 5.85 16.05 2.16
N HIS A 72 4.71 16.28 2.80
CA HIS A 72 4.63 17.21 3.93
C HIS A 72 5.06 16.59 5.25
N ARG A 73 4.73 15.33 5.48
CA ARG A 73 4.99 14.68 6.77
C ARG A 73 6.27 13.85 6.80
N GLY A 74 6.67 13.31 5.65
CA GLY A 74 7.85 12.44 5.57
C GLY A 74 7.66 11.10 6.28
N THR A 75 6.42 10.69 6.55
CA THR A 75 6.10 9.43 7.21
C THR A 75 5.32 8.52 6.30
N VAL A 76 5.09 7.27 6.74
CA VAL A 76 4.37 6.28 5.94
C VAL A 76 2.94 6.75 5.70
N CYS A 77 2.54 6.90 4.45
CA CYS A 77 1.19 7.30 4.05
C CYS A 77 0.35 6.06 3.72
N ALA A 78 -0.95 6.27 3.49
CA ALA A 78 -1.86 5.19 3.14
C ALA A 78 -1.45 4.46 1.86
N HIS A 79 -0.88 5.18 0.90
CA HIS A 79 -0.46 4.58 -0.38
C HIS A 79 0.71 3.62 -0.18
N VAL A 80 1.70 4.00 0.63
CA VAL A 80 2.83 3.12 0.95
C VAL A 80 2.34 1.89 1.71
N LEU A 81 1.43 2.08 2.68
CA LEU A 81 0.85 0.96 3.42
C LEU A 81 0.09 0.02 2.49
N ALA A 82 -0.68 0.56 1.55
CA ALA A 82 -1.43 -0.25 0.59
C ALA A 82 -0.49 -1.11 -0.25
N VAL A 83 0.63 -0.54 -0.72
CA VAL A 83 1.62 -1.29 -1.48
C VAL A 83 2.24 -2.39 -0.62
N CYS A 84 2.58 -2.10 0.62
CA CYS A 84 3.14 -3.09 1.53
C CYS A 84 2.18 -4.26 1.75
N ILE A 85 0.89 -3.96 1.95
CA ILE A 85 -0.13 -4.99 2.13
C ILE A 85 -0.29 -5.81 0.85
N ALA A 86 -0.44 -5.13 -0.29
CA ALA A 86 -0.62 -5.81 -1.58
C ALA A 86 0.56 -6.73 -1.91
N ARG A 87 1.78 -6.28 -1.66
CA ARG A 87 2.97 -7.10 -1.88
C ARG A 87 2.97 -8.33 -0.99
N ALA A 88 2.59 -8.17 0.27
CA ALA A 88 2.60 -9.27 1.23
C ALA A 88 1.64 -10.39 0.85
N ILE A 89 0.46 -10.03 0.33
CA ILE A 89 -0.57 -11.02 -0.03
C ILE A 89 -0.62 -11.31 -1.53
N GLY A 90 0.19 -10.65 -2.33
CA GLY A 90 0.22 -10.86 -3.77
C GLY A 90 -0.97 -10.29 -4.51
N ARG A 91 -1.65 -9.29 -3.95
CA ARG A 91 -2.86 -8.71 -4.54
C ARG A 91 -2.56 -7.37 -5.20
N TYR A 92 -2.04 -7.44 -6.42
CA TYR A 92 -1.79 -6.26 -7.23
C TYR A 92 -1.85 -6.65 -8.69
N GLU A 93 -2.13 -5.69 -9.57
CA GLU A 93 -2.12 -5.91 -11.00
C GLU A 93 -0.70 -5.75 -11.52
N LEU A 94 -0.20 -6.76 -12.21
CA LEU A 94 1.15 -6.71 -12.78
C LEU A 94 1.08 -6.11 -14.19
N ILE A 95 1.77 -4.99 -14.38
CA ILE A 95 1.84 -4.30 -15.66
C ILE A 95 3.25 -4.48 -16.21
N ASP A 96 3.39 -5.25 -17.27
CA ASP A 96 4.69 -5.52 -17.90
C ASP A 96 5.00 -4.48 -18.96
N LEU A 97 4.85 -3.20 -18.60
CA LEU A 97 5.10 -2.06 -19.46
C LEU A 97 5.79 -0.96 -18.66
N TRP A 98 6.42 -0.04 -19.38
CA TRP A 98 6.92 1.16 -18.76
C TRP A 98 5.76 2.14 -18.54
N TYR A 99 5.82 2.88 -17.45
CA TYR A 99 4.72 3.74 -17.04
C TYR A 99 4.29 4.77 -18.09
N TYR A 100 5.25 5.33 -18.79
CA TYR A 100 4.96 6.40 -19.75
C TYR A 100 5.24 5.99 -21.18
N GLN A 101 4.72 4.90 -21.58
CA GLN A 101 4.75 4.52 -22.98
C GLN A 101 3.47 4.92 -23.67
#